data_8ade289fff2f6c7bfcba23e896612bc4
#
_entry.id   8ade289fff2f6c7bfcba23e896612bc4
#
_cell.length_a   1.000
_cell.length_b   1.000
_cell.length_c   1.000
_cell.angle_alpha   90.00
_cell.angle_beta   90.00
_cell.angle_gamma   90.00
#
_symmetry.space_group_name_H-M   'P 1'
#
loop_
_entity.id
_entity.type
_entity.pdbx_description
1 polymer ?
#
loop_
_entity_poly.entity_id
_entity_poly.type
_entity_poly.pdbx_seq_one_letter_code
_entity_poly.pdbx_strand_id
1 'polypeptide(L)'
;MIRIREAIIVEGRYDKNTLAQIVDAPILETSGFGIFHDRQRLALLRRLAETRGIIVLTDSDGAGFVIRNYLRGAIDPSQVKHAYIPDIAGKERRKRTASKEGKLGVEGMRPDVLLEALRRAGATIEGEETPAAGTRITKADLYAAGLTGGADSKAARQRLLAQLDLPEHLSTNALLEVLNALMTREEFQKLYI
;
A
#
# COMPACT_ATOMS: atom_id res chain seq x y z
N MET A 1 -20.45 2.77 4.94
CA MET A 1 -19.07 3.28 4.92
C MET A 1 -18.31 2.63 6.05
N ILE A 2 -17.10 2.18 5.79
CA ILE A 2 -16.23 1.52 6.77
C ILE A 2 -15.40 2.60 7.46
N ARG A 3 -15.41 2.66 8.79
CA ARG A 3 -14.65 3.64 9.55
C ARG A 3 -13.22 3.15 9.76
N ILE A 4 -12.24 3.98 9.36
CA ILE A 4 -10.80 3.70 9.47
C ILE A 4 -10.15 4.77 10.36
N ARG A 5 -9.32 4.33 11.31
CA ARG A 5 -8.63 5.22 12.26
C ARG A 5 -7.61 6.11 11.57
N GLU A 6 -6.78 5.54 10.72
CA GLU A 6 -5.69 6.24 10.04
C GLU A 6 -6.23 7.27 9.04
N ALA A 7 -5.43 8.32 8.77
CA ALA A 7 -5.67 9.18 7.63
C ALA A 7 -5.14 8.50 6.35
N ILE A 8 -5.90 8.57 5.26
CA ILE A 8 -5.52 7.97 3.98
C ILE A 8 -4.92 9.05 3.09
N ILE A 9 -3.74 8.79 2.55
CA ILE A 9 -3.00 9.69 1.67
C ILE A 9 -3.06 9.13 0.26
N VAL A 10 -3.58 9.92 -0.66
CA VAL A 10 -3.74 9.56 -2.09
C VAL A 10 -3.02 10.55 -2.99
N GLU A 11 -2.89 10.23 -4.28
CA GLU A 11 -2.20 11.12 -5.23
C GLU A 11 -3.02 12.34 -5.56
N GLY A 12 -4.28 12.15 -5.88
CA GLY A 12 -5.11 13.19 -6.44
C GLY A 12 -6.57 13.19 -6.02
N ARG A 13 -7.27 14.19 -6.54
CA ARG A 13 -8.67 14.47 -6.23
C ARG A 13 -9.62 13.32 -6.58
N TYR A 14 -9.37 12.63 -7.69
CA TYR A 14 -10.27 11.58 -8.14
C TYR A 14 -10.17 10.33 -7.27
N ASP A 15 -8.96 9.97 -6.83
CA ASP A 15 -8.71 8.90 -5.87
C ASP A 15 -9.43 9.19 -4.55
N LYS A 16 -9.27 10.44 -4.06
CA LYS A 16 -9.99 10.92 -2.88
C LYS A 16 -11.50 10.77 -3.02
N ASN A 17 -12.07 11.19 -4.15
CA ASN A 17 -13.51 11.10 -4.39
C ASN A 17 -14.00 9.64 -4.41
N THR A 18 -13.22 8.73 -5.00
CA THR A 18 -13.54 7.30 -5.04
C THR A 18 -13.54 6.71 -3.63
N LEU A 19 -12.50 6.97 -2.85
CA LEU A 19 -12.39 6.45 -1.48
C LEU A 19 -13.43 7.05 -0.54
N ALA A 20 -13.76 8.32 -0.65
CA ALA A 20 -14.75 8.98 0.19
C ALA A 20 -16.18 8.39 0.07
N GLN A 21 -16.44 7.58 -0.96
CA GLN A 21 -17.71 6.87 -1.12
C GLN A 21 -17.77 5.57 -0.30
N ILE A 22 -16.65 5.03 0.10
CA ILE A 22 -16.56 3.68 0.72
C ILE A 22 -16.01 3.70 2.13
N VAL A 23 -15.19 4.69 2.50
CA VAL A 23 -14.59 4.80 3.83
C VAL A 23 -14.95 6.11 4.53
N ASP A 24 -15.09 6.05 5.85
CA ASP A 24 -15.19 7.18 6.77
C ASP A 24 -13.82 7.36 7.45
N ALA A 25 -12.96 8.19 6.84
CA ALA A 25 -11.62 8.54 7.32
C ALA A 25 -11.21 9.90 6.75
N PRO A 26 -10.26 10.62 7.35
CA PRO A 26 -9.63 11.76 6.70
C PRO A 26 -8.85 11.32 5.47
N ILE A 27 -9.18 11.87 4.30
CA ILE A 27 -8.49 11.56 3.04
C ILE A 27 -7.82 12.83 2.54
N LEU A 28 -6.49 12.78 2.40
CA LEU A 28 -5.68 13.89 1.93
C LEU A 28 -4.97 13.52 0.63
N GLU A 29 -4.89 14.49 -0.28
CA GLU A 29 -4.17 14.35 -1.55
C GLU A 29 -2.78 14.97 -1.48
N THR A 30 -1.80 14.33 -2.14
CA THR A 30 -0.45 14.86 -2.27
C THR A 30 -0.33 15.89 -3.37
N SER A 31 -1.31 15.99 -4.26
CA SER A 31 -1.24 16.75 -5.52
C SER A 31 -0.07 16.26 -6.40
N GLY A 32 0.10 14.95 -6.49
CA GLY A 32 1.19 14.32 -7.21
C GLY A 32 2.55 14.74 -6.65
N PHE A 33 3.48 15.12 -7.51
CA PHE A 33 4.83 15.57 -7.13
C PHE A 33 4.87 16.93 -6.40
N GLY A 34 3.74 17.63 -6.27
CA GLY A 34 3.65 18.87 -5.50
C GLY A 34 4.08 18.71 -4.04
N ILE A 35 3.90 17.52 -3.48
CA ILE A 35 4.30 17.20 -2.10
C ILE A 35 5.80 17.43 -1.84
N PHE A 36 6.67 17.31 -2.84
CA PHE A 36 8.13 17.46 -2.67
C PHE A 36 8.54 18.88 -2.30
N HIS A 37 7.73 19.87 -2.63
CA HIS A 37 8.00 21.29 -2.40
C HIS A 37 7.04 21.92 -1.38
N ASP A 38 6.00 21.21 -0.94
CA ASP A 38 4.98 21.69 -0.02
C ASP A 38 5.32 21.32 1.43
N ARG A 39 6.13 22.16 2.08
CA ARG A 39 6.54 21.98 3.48
C ARG A 39 5.37 21.99 4.46
N GLN A 40 4.33 22.81 4.19
CA GLN A 40 3.16 22.90 5.08
C GLN A 40 2.33 21.61 5.02
N ARG A 41 2.13 21.08 3.82
CA ARG A 41 1.45 19.80 3.62
C ARG A 41 2.22 18.65 4.27
N LEU A 42 3.54 18.60 4.09
CA LEU A 42 4.36 17.59 4.74
C LEU A 42 4.29 17.67 6.27
N ALA A 43 4.29 18.87 6.84
CA ALA A 43 4.13 19.07 8.29
C ALA A 43 2.75 18.58 8.78
N LEU A 44 1.68 18.83 8.01
CA LEU A 44 0.35 18.28 8.30
C LEU A 44 0.34 16.75 8.27
N LEU A 45 0.95 16.13 7.24
CA LEU A 45 1.04 14.67 7.14
C LEU A 45 1.80 14.06 8.31
N ARG A 46 2.90 14.67 8.76
CA ARG A 46 3.65 14.24 9.94
C ARG A 46 2.79 14.29 11.20
N ARG A 47 2.08 15.38 11.42
CA ARG A 47 1.17 15.52 12.56
C ARG A 47 0.04 14.48 12.55
N LEU A 48 -0.52 14.18 11.39
CA LEU A 48 -1.54 13.12 11.24
C LEU A 48 -0.94 11.75 11.52
N ALA A 49 0.27 11.48 11.03
CA ALA A 49 0.99 10.25 11.29
C ALA A 49 1.22 10.03 12.80
N GLU A 50 1.69 11.06 13.51
CA GLU A 50 1.92 11.03 14.97
C GLU A 50 0.63 10.80 15.77
N THR A 51 -0.48 11.40 15.35
CA THR A 51 -1.73 11.39 16.13
C THR A 51 -2.59 10.16 15.88
N ARG A 52 -2.62 9.65 14.66
CA ARG A 52 -3.54 8.57 14.28
C ARG A 52 -2.95 7.53 13.32
N GLY A 53 -1.73 7.71 12.85
CA GLY A 53 -1.14 6.94 11.77
C GLY A 53 -1.65 7.40 10.40
N ILE A 54 -0.92 7.03 9.34
CA ILE A 54 -1.34 7.26 7.96
C ILE A 54 -1.25 5.99 7.13
N ILE A 55 -2.12 5.88 6.11
CA ILE A 55 -2.05 4.85 5.08
C ILE A 55 -1.81 5.54 3.75
N VAL A 56 -0.72 5.22 3.07
CA VAL A 56 -0.41 5.72 1.73
C VAL A 56 -1.00 4.77 0.69
N LEU A 57 -1.94 5.25 -0.10
CA LEU A 57 -2.60 4.53 -1.18
C LEU A 57 -2.45 5.32 -2.47
N THR A 58 -1.53 4.90 -3.33
CA THR A 58 -1.23 5.52 -4.63
C THR A 58 -1.36 4.49 -5.74
N ASP A 59 -1.34 4.94 -6.98
CA ASP A 59 -1.31 4.05 -8.13
C ASP A 59 -0.08 3.12 -8.07
N SER A 60 -0.18 1.95 -8.70
CA SER A 60 0.91 0.97 -8.79
C SER A 60 1.80 1.23 -10.00
N ASP A 61 2.14 2.50 -10.23
CA ASP A 61 2.99 2.98 -11.30
C ASP A 61 4.27 3.66 -10.78
N GLY A 62 5.15 4.07 -11.70
CA GLY A 62 6.41 4.72 -11.34
C GLY A 62 6.23 6.00 -10.50
N ALA A 63 5.19 6.80 -10.78
CA ALA A 63 4.91 8.04 -10.06
C ALA A 63 4.48 7.74 -8.62
N GLY A 64 3.55 6.81 -8.43
CA GLY A 64 3.09 6.39 -7.12
C GLY A 64 4.22 5.82 -6.25
N PHE A 65 5.12 5.02 -6.83
CA PHE A 65 6.29 4.52 -6.10
C PHE A 65 7.27 5.63 -5.67
N VAL A 66 7.46 6.66 -6.47
CA VAL A 66 8.30 7.81 -6.10
C VAL A 66 7.69 8.58 -4.93
N ILE A 67 6.37 8.83 -4.94
CA ILE A 67 5.66 9.49 -3.84
C ILE A 67 5.76 8.66 -2.55
N ARG A 68 5.55 7.34 -2.63
CA ARG A 68 5.69 6.42 -1.48
C ARG A 68 7.08 6.48 -0.88
N ASN A 69 8.12 6.42 -1.70
CA ASN A 69 9.52 6.46 -1.25
C ASN A 69 9.85 7.79 -0.58
N TYR A 70 9.35 8.90 -1.10
CA TYR A 70 9.51 10.21 -0.48
C TYR A 70 8.87 10.27 0.90
N LEU A 71 7.61 9.85 1.03
CA LEU A 71 6.89 9.85 2.32
C LEU A 71 7.54 8.91 3.34
N ARG A 72 8.02 7.73 2.89
CA ARG A 72 8.77 6.79 3.74
C ARG A 72 10.06 7.39 4.30
N GLY A 73 10.75 8.24 3.54
CA GLY A 73 11.95 8.95 4.00
C GLY A 73 11.67 10.19 4.85
N ALA A 74 10.46 10.75 4.74
CA ALA A 74 10.10 12.02 5.36
C ALA A 74 9.29 11.89 6.66
N ILE A 75 8.68 10.72 6.92
CA ILE A 75 7.81 10.43 8.07
C ILE A 75 8.33 9.16 8.75
N ASP A 76 8.15 9.06 10.08
CA ASP A 76 8.54 7.86 10.83
C ASP A 76 7.84 6.61 10.26
N PRO A 77 8.61 5.60 9.82
CA PRO A 77 8.06 4.39 9.21
C PRO A 77 7.08 3.61 10.11
N SER A 78 7.21 3.72 11.43
CA SER A 78 6.29 3.06 12.37
C SER A 78 4.87 3.63 12.34
N GLN A 79 4.71 4.84 11.78
CA GLN A 79 3.45 5.58 11.69
C GLN A 79 2.84 5.52 10.29
N VAL A 80 3.52 4.87 9.33
CA VAL A 80 3.12 4.82 7.92
C VAL A 80 2.83 3.38 7.50
N LYS A 81 1.64 3.15 7.01
CA LYS A 81 1.23 1.92 6.35
C LYS A 81 1.15 2.15 4.84
N HIS A 82 1.46 1.14 4.04
CA HIS A 82 1.41 1.23 2.58
C HIS A 82 0.39 0.24 2.03
N ALA A 83 -0.71 0.75 1.47
CA ALA A 83 -1.71 -0.04 0.78
C ALA A 83 -1.36 -0.12 -0.72
N TYR A 84 -1.45 -1.31 -1.30
CA TYR A 84 -1.16 -1.57 -2.71
C TYR A 84 -2.38 -2.14 -3.40
N ILE A 85 -2.77 -1.52 -4.54
CA ILE A 85 -3.78 -2.05 -5.43
C ILE A 85 -3.15 -3.06 -6.40
N PRO A 86 -3.90 -4.09 -6.85
CA PRO A 86 -3.41 -5.05 -7.83
C PRO A 86 -3.20 -4.40 -9.21
N ASP A 87 -2.35 -5.02 -10.02
CA ASP A 87 -2.11 -4.64 -11.41
C ASP A 87 -3.26 -5.13 -12.31
N ILE A 88 -4.28 -4.30 -12.49
CA ILE A 88 -5.42 -4.60 -13.36
C ILE A 88 -5.28 -3.81 -14.66
N ALA A 89 -5.22 -4.51 -15.80
CA ALA A 89 -5.21 -3.87 -17.10
C ALA A 89 -6.51 -3.11 -17.37
N GLY A 90 -6.41 -1.88 -17.83
CA GLY A 90 -7.59 -1.06 -18.12
C GLY A 90 -7.30 0.42 -18.26
N LYS A 91 -8.39 1.15 -18.39
CA LYS A 91 -8.40 2.60 -18.52
C LYS A 91 -9.56 3.17 -17.70
N GLU A 92 -9.30 4.18 -16.90
CA GLU A 92 -10.34 4.89 -16.16
C GLU A 92 -11.34 5.54 -17.12
N ARG A 93 -12.63 5.48 -16.78
CA ARG A 93 -13.73 5.98 -17.64
C ARG A 93 -13.55 7.44 -18.07
N ARG A 94 -12.97 8.25 -17.21
CA ARG A 94 -12.74 9.69 -17.44
C ARG A 94 -11.60 9.97 -18.43
N LYS A 95 -10.55 9.14 -18.45
CA LYS A 95 -9.37 9.36 -19.30
C LYS A 95 -9.65 9.02 -20.76
N ARG A 96 -9.14 9.84 -21.69
CA ARG A 96 -9.23 9.56 -23.13
C ARG A 96 -8.31 8.41 -23.54
N THR A 97 -7.12 8.35 -22.95
CA THR A 97 -6.10 7.32 -23.18
C THR A 97 -5.79 6.58 -21.88
N ALA A 98 -5.35 5.33 -21.99
CA ALA A 98 -4.85 4.56 -20.85
C ALA A 98 -3.62 5.25 -20.23
N SER A 99 -3.28 4.88 -18.99
CA SER A 99 -2.01 5.24 -18.38
C SER A 99 -0.84 4.70 -19.20
N LYS A 100 0.38 5.21 -18.98
CA LYS A 100 1.59 4.74 -19.69
C LYS A 100 1.79 3.22 -19.55
N GLU A 101 1.40 2.67 -18.43
CA GLU A 101 1.54 1.24 -18.13
C GLU A 101 0.29 0.42 -18.47
N GLY A 102 -0.79 1.05 -18.97
CA GLY A 102 -2.03 0.39 -19.35
C GLY A 102 -2.81 -0.22 -18.18
N LYS A 103 -2.53 0.23 -16.94
CA LYS A 103 -3.14 -0.26 -15.71
C LYS A 103 -4.14 0.74 -15.15
N LEU A 104 -5.16 0.22 -14.46
CA LEU A 104 -6.09 1.03 -13.67
C LEU A 104 -5.39 1.59 -12.43
N GLY A 105 -5.60 2.88 -12.16
CA GLY A 105 -5.23 3.52 -10.91
C GLY A 105 -6.33 3.38 -9.85
N VAL A 106 -6.11 3.98 -8.67
CA VAL A 106 -7.04 3.98 -7.53
C VAL A 106 -8.43 4.46 -7.95
N GLU A 107 -8.52 5.51 -8.78
CA GLU A 107 -9.79 6.04 -9.31
C GLU A 107 -10.63 4.96 -10.02
N GLY A 108 -9.99 4.04 -10.74
CA GLY A 108 -10.66 3.02 -11.57
C GLY A 108 -10.94 1.71 -10.86
N MET A 109 -10.48 1.53 -9.62
CA MET A 109 -10.65 0.29 -8.86
C MET A 109 -12.06 0.14 -8.32
N ARG A 110 -12.51 -1.11 -8.21
CA ARG A 110 -13.76 -1.46 -7.54
C ARG A 110 -13.65 -1.23 -6.03
N PRO A 111 -14.77 -0.90 -5.35
CA PRO A 111 -14.79 -0.68 -3.90
C PRO A 111 -14.23 -1.85 -3.08
N ASP A 112 -14.57 -3.09 -3.44
CA ASP A 112 -14.09 -4.30 -2.76
C ASP A 112 -12.57 -4.46 -2.86
N VAL A 113 -11.98 -4.15 -4.01
CA VAL A 113 -10.53 -4.19 -4.24
C VAL A 113 -9.81 -3.15 -3.37
N LEU A 114 -10.34 -1.93 -3.28
CA LEU A 114 -9.77 -0.87 -2.45
C LEU A 114 -9.84 -1.20 -0.97
N LEU A 115 -10.99 -1.72 -0.50
CA LEU A 115 -11.15 -2.14 0.89
C LEU A 115 -10.19 -3.27 1.25
N GLU A 116 -10.01 -4.24 0.36
CA GLU A 116 -9.07 -5.33 0.56
C GLU A 116 -7.62 -4.83 0.60
N ALA A 117 -7.24 -3.88 -0.26
CA ALA A 117 -5.92 -3.25 -0.22
C ALA A 117 -5.65 -2.53 1.10
N LEU A 118 -6.66 -1.86 1.66
CA LEU A 118 -6.57 -1.20 2.97
C LEU A 118 -6.45 -2.23 4.11
N ARG A 119 -7.21 -3.34 4.08
CA ARG A 119 -7.07 -4.44 5.06
C ARG A 119 -5.69 -5.07 5.02
N ARG A 120 -5.18 -5.37 3.83
CA ARG A 120 -3.81 -5.92 3.63
C ARG A 120 -2.72 -4.98 4.14
N ALA A 121 -2.95 -3.67 4.14
CA ALA A 121 -2.04 -2.71 4.74
C ALA A 121 -2.13 -2.66 6.27
N GLY A 122 -3.02 -3.43 6.88
CA GLY A 122 -3.26 -3.42 8.31
C GLY A 122 -4.03 -2.18 8.78
N ALA A 123 -4.96 -1.66 7.96
CA ALA A 123 -5.85 -0.58 8.37
C ALA A 123 -6.58 -0.93 9.66
N THR A 124 -6.66 0.02 10.59
CA THR A 124 -7.43 -0.16 11.82
C THR A 124 -8.90 0.17 11.54
N ILE A 125 -9.70 -0.87 11.36
CA ILE A 125 -11.12 -0.77 11.01
C ILE A 125 -11.95 -0.90 12.30
N GLU A 126 -12.90 0.01 12.51
CA GLU A 126 -13.77 -0.03 13.67
C GLU A 126 -14.65 -1.30 13.64
N GLY A 127 -14.58 -2.09 14.71
CA GLY A 127 -15.32 -3.35 14.83
C GLY A 127 -14.62 -4.59 14.24
N GLU A 128 -13.44 -4.43 13.61
CA GLU A 128 -12.60 -5.56 13.20
C GLU A 128 -11.43 -5.73 14.19
N GLU A 129 -11.10 -6.98 14.52
CA GLU A 129 -9.92 -7.26 15.34
C GLU A 129 -8.65 -6.99 14.52
N THR A 130 -7.74 -6.19 15.08
CA THR A 130 -6.40 -6.05 14.50
C THR A 130 -5.62 -7.33 14.79
N PRO A 131 -4.99 -7.97 13.79
CA PRO A 131 -4.15 -9.15 14.04
C PRO A 131 -3.16 -8.87 15.17
N ALA A 132 -3.06 -9.79 16.12
CA ALA A 132 -2.11 -9.66 17.24
C ALA A 132 -0.70 -9.48 16.67
N ALA A 133 0.07 -8.60 17.31
CA ALA A 133 1.47 -8.39 16.97
C ALA A 133 2.27 -9.67 17.29
N GLY A 134 2.39 -10.56 16.31
CA GLY A 134 3.24 -11.74 16.39
C GLY A 134 4.72 -11.41 16.12
N THR A 135 5.56 -12.45 16.17
CA THR A 135 6.96 -12.34 15.77
C THR A 135 7.04 -11.94 14.31
N ARG A 136 7.86 -10.92 14.01
CA ARG A 136 7.94 -10.36 12.65
C ARG A 136 8.72 -11.25 11.71
N ILE A 137 8.23 -11.37 10.48
CA ILE A 137 8.96 -11.94 9.34
C ILE A 137 10.17 -11.04 9.05
N THR A 138 11.32 -11.65 8.80
CA THR A 138 12.60 -10.97 8.56
C THR A 138 13.10 -11.21 7.13
N LYS A 139 14.15 -10.49 6.73
CA LYS A 139 14.84 -10.78 5.46
C LYS A 139 15.44 -12.18 5.40
N ALA A 140 15.87 -12.72 6.56
CA ALA A 140 16.37 -14.07 6.64
C ALA A 140 15.28 -15.11 6.34
N ASP A 141 14.05 -14.87 6.78
CA ASP A 141 12.91 -15.73 6.46
C ASP A 141 12.58 -15.68 4.95
N LEU A 142 12.65 -14.50 4.32
CA LEU A 142 12.50 -14.39 2.86
C LEU A 142 13.59 -15.14 2.10
N TYR A 143 14.83 -15.14 2.62
CA TYR A 143 15.92 -15.90 2.03
C TYR A 143 15.69 -17.42 2.19
N ALA A 144 15.30 -17.88 3.37
CA ALA A 144 14.98 -19.29 3.63
C ALA A 144 13.84 -19.80 2.74
N ALA A 145 12.83 -18.95 2.47
CA ALA A 145 11.73 -19.26 1.54
C ALA A 145 12.12 -19.15 0.05
N GLY A 146 13.39 -18.89 -0.28
CA GLY A 146 13.86 -18.74 -1.67
C GLY A 146 13.34 -17.48 -2.39
N LEU A 147 12.80 -16.51 -1.63
CA LEU A 147 12.26 -15.25 -2.19
C LEU A 147 13.34 -14.19 -2.41
N THR A 148 14.57 -14.41 -1.90
CA THR A 148 15.73 -13.52 -2.09
C THR A 148 17.02 -14.34 -2.22
N GLY A 149 18.04 -13.77 -2.88
CA GLY A 149 19.42 -14.30 -2.90
C GLY A 149 19.70 -15.48 -3.85
N GLY A 150 18.68 -16.14 -4.38
CA GLY A 150 18.85 -17.26 -5.33
C GLY A 150 18.58 -16.86 -6.78
N ALA A 151 19.04 -17.68 -7.73
CA ALA A 151 18.82 -17.47 -9.17
C ALA A 151 17.32 -17.39 -9.52
N ASP A 152 16.49 -18.21 -8.89
CA ASP A 152 15.04 -18.26 -9.12
C ASP A 152 14.22 -17.32 -8.22
N SER A 153 14.88 -16.55 -7.35
CA SER A 153 14.20 -15.73 -6.35
C SER A 153 13.28 -14.67 -6.96
N LYS A 154 13.63 -14.14 -8.14
CA LYS A 154 12.77 -13.19 -8.87
C LYS A 154 11.46 -13.86 -9.31
N ALA A 155 11.54 -15.05 -9.92
CA ALA A 155 10.36 -15.79 -10.36
C ALA A 155 9.50 -16.25 -9.18
N ALA A 156 10.12 -16.68 -8.07
CA ALA A 156 9.42 -17.04 -6.84
C ALA A 156 8.65 -15.85 -6.26
N ARG A 157 9.27 -14.65 -6.18
CA ARG A 157 8.60 -13.43 -5.76
C ARG A 157 7.43 -13.06 -6.67
N GLN A 158 7.62 -13.13 -7.99
CA GLN A 158 6.54 -12.80 -8.93
C GLN A 158 5.32 -13.71 -8.75
N ARG A 159 5.54 -15.02 -8.54
CA ARG A 159 4.44 -15.95 -8.23
C ARG A 159 3.72 -15.58 -6.93
N LEU A 160 4.48 -15.27 -5.88
CA LEU A 160 3.91 -14.85 -4.59
C LEU A 160 3.13 -13.54 -4.71
N LEU A 161 3.68 -12.55 -5.40
CA LEU A 161 2.99 -11.26 -5.65
C LEU A 161 1.67 -11.47 -6.40
N ALA A 162 1.67 -12.33 -7.42
CA ALA A 162 0.45 -12.66 -8.16
C ALA A 162 -0.59 -13.39 -7.28
N GLN A 163 -0.16 -14.32 -6.41
CA GLN A 163 -1.05 -15.02 -5.47
C GLN A 163 -1.68 -14.07 -4.44
N LEU A 164 -0.96 -13.02 -4.07
CA LEU A 164 -1.42 -12.02 -3.10
C LEU A 164 -2.09 -10.82 -3.77
N ASP A 165 -2.31 -10.84 -5.09
CA ASP A 165 -2.84 -9.70 -5.87
C ASP A 165 -2.05 -8.41 -5.60
N LEU A 166 -0.72 -8.49 -5.57
CA LEU A 166 0.17 -7.36 -5.34
C LEU A 166 0.86 -6.93 -6.64
N PRO A 167 1.29 -5.65 -6.76
CA PRO A 167 2.01 -5.16 -7.93
C PRO A 167 3.26 -5.98 -8.25
N GLU A 168 3.47 -6.33 -9.52
CA GLU A 168 4.60 -7.14 -9.98
C GLU A 168 5.99 -6.54 -9.69
N HIS A 169 6.07 -5.21 -9.61
CA HIS A 169 7.30 -4.45 -9.36
C HIS A 169 7.52 -4.08 -7.89
N LEU A 170 6.79 -4.72 -6.97
CA LEU A 170 6.94 -4.46 -5.56
C LEU A 170 8.36 -4.81 -5.08
N SER A 171 9.00 -3.89 -4.37
CA SER A 171 10.34 -4.12 -3.83
C SER A 171 10.32 -5.17 -2.72
N THR A 172 11.45 -5.83 -2.48
CA THR A 172 11.59 -6.82 -1.39
C THR A 172 11.23 -6.24 -0.01
N ASN A 173 11.60 -4.99 0.26
CA ASN A 173 11.26 -4.34 1.53
C ASN A 173 9.75 -4.09 1.62
N ALA A 174 9.11 -3.64 0.55
CA ALA A 174 7.66 -3.42 0.52
C ALA A 174 6.90 -4.76 0.64
N LEU A 175 7.37 -5.82 0.00
CA LEU A 175 6.81 -7.18 0.18
C LEU A 175 6.91 -7.62 1.64
N LEU A 176 8.05 -7.40 2.29
CA LEU A 176 8.25 -7.73 3.70
C LEU A 176 7.27 -6.97 4.62
N GLU A 177 7.02 -5.69 4.35
CA GLU A 177 6.03 -4.88 5.07
C GLU A 177 4.62 -5.46 4.91
N VAL A 178 4.23 -5.80 3.67
CA VAL A 178 2.91 -6.40 3.39
C VAL A 178 2.75 -7.76 4.08
N LEU A 179 3.74 -8.65 3.98
CA LEU A 179 3.69 -9.95 4.64
C LEU A 179 3.54 -9.82 6.15
N ASN A 180 4.27 -8.88 6.77
CA ASN A 180 4.15 -8.59 8.20
C ASN A 180 2.80 -7.95 8.61
N ALA A 181 2.05 -7.39 7.67
CA ALA A 181 0.70 -6.91 7.91
C ALA A 181 -0.36 -8.01 7.73
N LEU A 182 -0.05 -9.03 6.92
CA LEU A 182 -0.98 -10.11 6.57
C LEU A 182 -0.92 -11.29 7.53
N MET A 183 0.27 -11.64 8.04
CA MET A 183 0.48 -12.88 8.78
C MET A 183 1.64 -12.78 9.78
N THR A 184 1.63 -13.67 10.75
CA THR A 184 2.72 -13.86 11.69
C THR A 184 3.90 -14.60 11.04
N ARG A 185 5.07 -14.55 11.68
CA ARG A 185 6.24 -15.30 11.22
C ARG A 185 6.01 -16.81 11.20
N GLU A 186 5.32 -17.33 12.20
CA GLU A 186 5.00 -18.76 12.33
C GLU A 186 4.09 -19.23 11.18
N GLU A 187 3.09 -18.41 10.80
CA GLU A 187 2.21 -18.69 9.67
C GLU A 187 3.01 -18.67 8.35
N PHE A 188 3.87 -17.65 8.17
CA PHE A 188 4.74 -17.57 7.00
C PHE A 188 5.65 -18.78 6.86
N GLN A 189 6.30 -19.21 7.94
CA GLN A 189 7.18 -20.38 7.93
C GLN A 189 6.43 -21.67 7.56
N LYS A 190 5.21 -21.87 8.08
CA LYS A 190 4.39 -23.04 7.73
C LYS A 190 3.98 -23.08 6.26
N LEU A 191 3.84 -21.92 5.61
CA LEU A 191 3.35 -21.82 4.23
C LEU A 191 4.47 -21.85 3.19
N TYR A 192 5.68 -21.38 3.54
CA TYR A 192 6.72 -21.09 2.56
C TYR A 192 8.11 -21.68 2.87
N ILE A 193 8.32 -22.23 4.06
CA ILE A 193 9.55 -22.91 4.50
C ILE A 193 9.25 -24.32 4.95
#